data_536aa0caa2f5049d0cb972ec30091b38
#
_entry.id   536aa0caa2f5049d0cb972ec30091b38
#
_cell.length_a   1.000
_cell.length_b   1.000
_cell.length_c   1.000
_cell.angle_alpha   90.00
_cell.angle_beta   90.00
_cell.angle_gamma   90.00
#
_symmetry.space_group_name_H-M   'P 1'
#
loop_
_entity.id
_entity.type
_entity.pdbx_description
1 polymer ?
#
loop_
_entity_poly.entity_id
_entity_poly.type
_entity_poly.pdbx_seq_one_letter_code
_entity_poly.pdbx_strand_id
1 'polypeptide(L)'
;MATDAKFDKVQKILPHENADSLEIAIVSNFPCVVRKGEFMEGDWTFYIRDDAKLVGYDEQKDGKEPSFLWQKPLLQYLGSGGRVKSIKLRKKVSMGILLDPMLVCEGAVPNLLVFNDAAAEELNERISDSEYGALYLKLHFGIEHWEAPLVGCSMGACNARGPLIAGLWKTDEENFQNIDDMLFPWNTEVLVTRKLDGSSCSISSTPDGDVHVMSRSLDLKLDDDNVWNRAAEPVIPLVKALAKHYSETVVVRGEVTGAGVNANKSNIDSKGDLSFNMFAVAFPQAAEDEKRIGLYGTQWHFLEVNKVCKELAGHEIKTVPIEGTAILTRKLLEDIADKPRSEGEGRVINTKSLVLPHFKSKSKDYLIHL
;
A
#
# COMPACT_ATOMS: atom_id res chain seq x y z
N MET A 1 5.61 10.66 -3.74
CA MET A 1 4.57 9.60 -3.67
C MET A 1 4.55 8.86 -5.01
N ALA A 2 4.33 7.56 -4.98
CA ALA A 2 4.17 6.82 -6.23
C ALA A 2 2.86 7.21 -6.90
N THR A 3 2.90 7.49 -8.19
CA THR A 3 1.74 7.91 -8.99
C THR A 3 0.96 6.68 -9.48
N ASP A 4 -0.36 6.79 -9.64
CA ASP A 4 -1.22 5.71 -10.12
C ASP A 4 -0.99 5.36 -11.60
N ALA A 5 -0.43 6.30 -12.35
CA ALA A 5 0.04 6.08 -13.72
C ALA A 5 1.17 7.05 -14.06
N LYS A 6 2.01 6.67 -15.03
CA LYS A 6 3.10 7.49 -15.55
C LYS A 6 3.52 7.05 -16.95
N PHE A 7 4.24 7.91 -17.65
CA PHE A 7 4.96 7.53 -18.84
C PHE A 7 6.32 6.95 -18.46
N ASP A 8 6.62 5.73 -18.93
CA ASP A 8 7.89 5.07 -18.63
C ASP A 8 8.33 4.22 -19.83
N LYS A 9 9.62 3.88 -19.89
CA LYS A 9 10.17 3.06 -20.96
C LYS A 9 10.10 1.59 -20.63
N VAL A 10 9.87 0.77 -21.65
CA VAL A 10 10.03 -0.67 -21.55
C VAL A 10 11.50 -0.99 -21.30
N GLN A 11 11.79 -1.52 -20.13
CA GLN A 11 13.15 -1.83 -19.68
C GLN A 11 13.67 -3.12 -20.31
N LYS A 12 12.78 -4.10 -20.49
CA LYS A 12 13.12 -5.42 -21.02
C LYS A 12 11.88 -6.13 -21.57
N ILE A 13 12.09 -6.93 -22.62
CA ILE A 13 11.10 -7.88 -23.14
C ILE A 13 11.58 -9.31 -22.87
N LEU A 14 10.72 -10.10 -22.24
CA LEU A 14 10.99 -11.50 -21.91
C LEU A 14 9.99 -12.40 -22.66
N PRO A 15 10.42 -13.59 -23.12
CA PRO A 15 9.51 -14.56 -23.75
C PRO A 15 8.48 -15.06 -22.72
N HIS A 16 7.25 -15.29 -23.19
CA HIS A 16 6.21 -15.89 -22.37
C HIS A 16 6.23 -17.42 -22.55
N GLU A 17 6.73 -18.17 -21.56
CA GLU A 17 6.95 -19.62 -21.64
C GLU A 17 5.70 -20.45 -21.95
N ASN A 18 4.51 -19.93 -21.70
CA ASN A 18 3.25 -20.67 -21.82
C ASN A 18 2.32 -20.11 -22.90
N ALA A 19 2.81 -19.19 -23.77
CA ALA A 19 2.00 -18.62 -24.83
C ALA A 19 2.87 -18.04 -25.95
N ASP A 20 2.68 -18.51 -27.17
CA ASP A 20 3.45 -18.09 -28.37
C ASP A 20 3.10 -16.67 -28.84
N SER A 21 1.89 -16.19 -28.48
CA SER A 21 1.35 -14.87 -28.88
C SER A 21 1.52 -13.78 -27.82
N LEU A 22 2.18 -14.08 -26.70
CA LEU A 22 2.38 -13.15 -25.58
C LEU A 22 3.87 -13.00 -25.26
N GLU A 23 4.21 -11.85 -24.69
CA GLU A 23 5.52 -11.50 -24.14
C GLU A 23 5.32 -10.83 -22.77
N ILE A 24 6.40 -10.70 -22.02
CA ILE A 24 6.41 -10.01 -20.72
C ILE A 24 7.29 -8.77 -20.88
N ALA A 25 6.66 -7.60 -20.87
CA ALA A 25 7.35 -6.33 -20.80
C ALA A 25 7.62 -5.98 -19.34
N ILE A 26 8.84 -5.58 -19.04
CA ILE A 26 9.21 -5.03 -17.72
C ILE A 26 9.19 -3.52 -17.82
N VAL A 27 8.31 -2.88 -17.03
CA VAL A 27 8.19 -1.42 -16.95
C VAL A 27 8.13 -1.02 -15.48
N SER A 28 8.91 -0.04 -15.06
CA SER A 28 9.01 0.37 -13.64
C SER A 28 9.32 -0.81 -12.69
N ASN A 29 10.09 -1.78 -13.13
CA ASN A 29 10.37 -3.05 -12.45
C ASN A 29 9.16 -3.99 -12.29
N PHE A 30 8.02 -3.72 -12.94
CA PHE A 30 6.83 -4.56 -12.91
C PHE A 30 6.71 -5.38 -14.19
N PRO A 31 6.38 -6.68 -14.08
CA PRO A 31 6.06 -7.50 -15.24
C PRO A 31 4.65 -7.20 -15.75
N CYS A 32 4.53 -6.87 -17.01
CA CYS A 32 3.26 -6.71 -17.71
C CYS A 32 3.19 -7.66 -18.90
N VAL A 33 2.16 -8.49 -18.96
CA VAL A 33 1.95 -9.38 -20.08
C VAL A 33 1.30 -8.61 -21.23
N VAL A 34 1.94 -8.60 -22.38
CA VAL A 34 1.54 -7.89 -23.60
C VAL A 34 1.46 -8.85 -24.79
N ARG A 35 0.90 -8.40 -25.91
CA ARG A 35 0.95 -9.18 -27.16
C ARG A 35 2.37 -9.19 -27.69
N LYS A 36 2.74 -10.29 -28.30
CA LYS A 36 4.05 -10.45 -28.94
C LYS A 36 4.26 -9.38 -30.00
N GLY A 37 5.38 -8.65 -29.90
CA GLY A 37 5.73 -7.57 -30.81
C GLY A 37 4.90 -6.29 -30.66
N GLU A 38 4.12 -6.13 -29.58
CA GLU A 38 3.38 -4.91 -29.28
C GLU A 38 4.31 -3.79 -28.80
N PHE A 39 5.38 -4.14 -28.09
CA PHE A 39 6.40 -3.22 -27.58
C PHE A 39 7.81 -3.77 -27.82
N MET A 40 8.79 -2.87 -27.89
CA MET A 40 10.22 -3.18 -27.89
C MET A 40 10.92 -2.56 -26.68
N GLU A 41 12.10 -3.06 -26.34
CA GLU A 41 12.95 -2.45 -25.30
C GLU A 41 13.29 -1.01 -25.69
N GLY A 42 13.09 -0.07 -24.78
CA GLY A 42 13.26 1.36 -25.00
C GLY A 42 12.02 2.11 -25.46
N ASP A 43 10.94 1.43 -25.87
CA ASP A 43 9.70 2.08 -26.25
C ASP A 43 9.06 2.80 -25.07
N TRP A 44 8.54 3.99 -25.30
CA TRP A 44 7.70 4.68 -24.34
C TRP A 44 6.33 3.99 -24.23
N THR A 45 5.82 3.89 -23.01
CA THR A 45 4.47 3.40 -22.72
C THR A 45 3.83 4.25 -21.63
N PHE A 46 2.51 4.36 -21.63
CA PHE A 46 1.76 4.86 -20.50
C PHE A 46 1.42 3.67 -19.61
N TYR A 47 2.08 3.60 -18.47
CA TYR A 47 1.93 2.53 -17.49
C TYR A 47 0.90 2.92 -16.45
N ILE A 48 -0.20 2.17 -16.36
CA ILE A 48 -1.24 2.29 -15.33
C ILE A 48 -1.01 1.16 -14.34
N ARG A 49 -0.75 1.51 -13.09
CA ARG A 49 -0.44 0.56 -12.03
C ARG A 49 -1.65 -0.24 -11.58
N ASP A 50 -1.39 -1.39 -10.97
CA ASP A 50 -2.37 -2.04 -10.11
C ASP A 50 -2.70 -1.10 -8.93
N ASP A 51 -3.95 -1.14 -8.46
CA ASP A 51 -4.55 -0.17 -7.52
C ASP A 51 -4.88 1.21 -8.12
N ALA A 52 -4.68 1.46 -9.40
CA ALA A 52 -5.34 2.55 -10.09
C ALA A 52 -6.83 2.22 -10.34
N LYS A 53 -7.66 3.24 -10.43
CA LYS A 53 -9.07 3.14 -10.81
C LYS A 53 -9.33 3.98 -12.05
N LEU A 54 -9.99 3.39 -13.04
CA LEU A 54 -10.43 4.11 -14.23
C LEU A 54 -11.78 4.77 -13.94
N VAL A 55 -11.82 6.09 -14.01
CA VAL A 55 -13.04 6.90 -13.75
C VAL A 55 -14.06 6.68 -14.87
N GLY A 56 -15.35 6.60 -14.52
CA GLY A 56 -16.42 6.39 -15.49
C GLY A 56 -16.66 4.94 -15.92
N TYR A 57 -15.96 3.97 -15.30
CA TYR A 57 -16.17 2.56 -15.61
C TYR A 57 -17.63 2.12 -15.43
N ASP A 58 -18.28 2.55 -14.37
CA ASP A 58 -19.68 2.19 -14.13
C ASP A 58 -20.66 2.88 -15.09
N GLU A 59 -20.27 4.02 -15.66
CA GLU A 59 -21.06 4.75 -16.65
C GLU A 59 -21.20 4.00 -17.97
N GLN A 60 -20.24 3.12 -18.31
CA GLN A 60 -20.32 2.26 -19.50
C GLN A 60 -21.42 1.21 -19.40
N LYS A 61 -21.70 0.70 -18.20
CA LYS A 61 -22.80 -0.25 -17.96
C LYS A 61 -24.16 0.38 -18.26
N ASP A 62 -24.24 1.71 -18.17
CA ASP A 62 -25.47 2.47 -18.42
C ASP A 62 -25.59 2.94 -19.88
N GLY A 63 -24.73 2.46 -20.79
CA GLY A 63 -24.77 2.74 -22.22
C GLY A 63 -24.21 4.09 -22.63
N LYS A 64 -23.45 4.78 -21.76
CA LYS A 64 -22.71 5.99 -22.12
C LYS A 64 -21.47 5.66 -22.95
N GLU A 65 -21.06 6.56 -23.86
CA GLU A 65 -19.87 6.36 -24.66
C GLU A 65 -18.61 6.29 -23.79
N PRO A 66 -17.77 5.26 -24.01
CA PRO A 66 -16.57 5.06 -23.23
C PRO A 66 -15.51 6.12 -23.54
N SER A 67 -14.73 6.53 -22.55
CA SER A 67 -13.50 7.26 -22.78
C SER A 67 -12.55 6.42 -23.65
N PHE A 68 -11.55 7.06 -24.30
CA PHE A 68 -10.59 6.36 -25.18
C PHE A 68 -9.87 5.18 -24.51
N LEU A 69 -9.70 5.22 -23.19
CA LEU A 69 -9.12 4.10 -22.41
C LEU A 69 -9.97 2.82 -22.48
N TRP A 70 -11.27 2.95 -22.70
CA TRP A 70 -12.22 1.85 -22.70
C TRP A 70 -12.34 1.12 -24.03
N GLN A 71 -11.81 1.67 -25.10
CA GLN A 71 -11.90 1.11 -26.46
C GLN A 71 -11.04 -0.16 -26.64
N LYS A 72 -10.17 -0.50 -25.69
CA LYS A 72 -9.33 -1.71 -25.76
C LYS A 72 -9.98 -2.89 -25.05
N PRO A 73 -9.65 -4.13 -25.44
CA PRO A 73 -10.13 -5.37 -24.77
C PRO A 73 -9.59 -5.52 -23.33
N LEU A 74 -9.12 -4.42 -22.73
CA LEU A 74 -8.59 -4.36 -21.37
C LEU A 74 -9.66 -4.44 -20.29
N LEU A 75 -10.91 -4.11 -20.62
CA LEU A 75 -12.04 -4.12 -19.69
C LEU A 75 -12.22 -5.46 -18.97
N GLN A 76 -11.86 -6.56 -19.61
CA GLN A 76 -11.92 -7.89 -19.01
C GLN A 76 -10.93 -8.09 -17.85
N TYR A 77 -9.89 -7.24 -17.75
CA TYR A 77 -8.86 -7.30 -16.72
C TYR A 77 -9.09 -6.32 -15.57
N LEU A 78 -10.16 -5.55 -15.65
CA LEU A 78 -10.54 -4.62 -14.59
C LEU A 78 -11.40 -5.33 -13.55
N GLY A 79 -11.17 -5.00 -12.29
CA GLY A 79 -12.03 -5.42 -11.19
C GLY A 79 -13.32 -4.61 -11.14
N SER A 80 -14.18 -4.92 -10.16
CA SER A 80 -15.39 -4.13 -9.89
C SER A 80 -15.04 -2.66 -9.64
N GLY A 81 -15.86 -1.75 -10.18
CA GLY A 81 -15.64 -0.31 -10.03
C GLY A 81 -14.44 0.25 -10.81
N GLY A 82 -13.95 -0.46 -11.85
CA GLY A 82 -12.85 0.01 -12.69
C GLY A 82 -11.45 -0.12 -12.12
N ARG A 83 -11.27 -0.87 -11.03
CA ARG A 83 -9.95 -1.10 -10.42
C ARG A 83 -9.05 -1.90 -11.36
N VAL A 84 -7.84 -1.41 -11.61
CA VAL A 84 -6.78 -2.16 -12.26
C VAL A 84 -6.21 -3.17 -11.27
N LYS A 85 -6.17 -4.44 -11.63
CA LYS A 85 -5.68 -5.53 -10.76
C LYS A 85 -4.45 -6.19 -11.34
N SER A 86 -3.60 -6.69 -10.46
CA SER A 86 -2.62 -7.72 -10.82
C SER A 86 -3.37 -8.99 -11.21
N ILE A 87 -3.06 -9.54 -12.38
CA ILE A 87 -3.73 -10.73 -12.93
C ILE A 87 -2.73 -11.81 -13.34
N LYS A 88 -3.21 -13.03 -13.48
CA LYS A 88 -2.41 -14.15 -13.98
C LYS A 88 -2.84 -14.52 -15.41
N LEU A 89 -1.99 -14.27 -16.37
CA LEU A 89 -2.19 -14.63 -17.77
C LEU A 89 -1.31 -15.83 -18.12
N ARG A 90 -1.93 -16.94 -18.49
CA ARG A 90 -1.20 -18.18 -18.87
C ARG A 90 -0.09 -18.55 -17.87
N LYS A 91 -0.36 -18.47 -16.56
CA LYS A 91 0.54 -18.75 -15.42
C LYS A 91 1.62 -17.70 -15.15
N LYS A 92 1.70 -16.60 -15.89
CA LYS A 92 2.60 -15.46 -15.58
C LYS A 92 1.82 -14.30 -15.02
N VAL A 93 2.42 -13.60 -14.07
CA VAL A 93 1.82 -12.43 -13.42
C VAL A 93 1.96 -11.22 -14.33
N SER A 94 0.87 -10.45 -14.47
CA SER A 94 0.83 -9.14 -15.11
C SER A 94 0.40 -8.13 -14.05
N MET A 95 1.20 -7.09 -13.85
CA MET A 95 0.99 -6.07 -12.82
C MET A 95 0.81 -4.71 -13.48
N GLY A 96 -0.46 -4.34 -13.67
CA GLY A 96 -0.82 -3.11 -14.37
C GLY A 96 -1.08 -3.29 -15.87
N ILE A 97 -1.25 -2.16 -16.55
CA ILE A 97 -1.65 -2.08 -17.95
C ILE A 97 -0.68 -1.17 -18.69
N LEU A 98 -0.23 -1.59 -19.87
CA LEU A 98 0.58 -0.78 -20.77
C LEU A 98 -0.26 -0.29 -21.94
N LEU A 99 -0.16 1.00 -22.26
CA LEU A 99 -0.84 1.64 -23.38
C LEU A 99 0.17 2.41 -24.24
N ASP A 100 -0.13 2.51 -25.52
CA ASP A 100 0.59 3.38 -26.45
C ASP A 100 0.43 4.86 -25.99
N PRO A 101 1.53 5.60 -25.75
CA PRO A 101 1.46 6.99 -25.32
C PRO A 101 0.70 7.89 -26.27
N MET A 102 0.84 7.70 -27.59
CA MET A 102 0.14 8.52 -28.58
C MET A 102 -1.37 8.32 -28.49
N LEU A 103 -1.82 7.07 -28.31
CA LEU A 103 -3.24 6.76 -28.14
C LEU A 103 -3.83 7.45 -26.90
N VAL A 104 -3.06 7.50 -25.82
CA VAL A 104 -3.48 8.12 -24.56
C VAL A 104 -3.49 9.65 -24.68
N CYS A 105 -2.46 10.23 -25.31
CA CYS A 105 -2.32 11.67 -25.45
C CYS A 105 -3.29 12.26 -26.49
N GLU A 106 -3.72 11.50 -27.51
CA GLU A 106 -4.68 11.97 -28.51
C GLU A 106 -5.97 12.48 -27.89
N GLY A 107 -6.43 11.85 -26.82
CA GLY A 107 -7.63 12.30 -26.09
C GLY A 107 -7.38 13.28 -24.95
N ALA A 108 -6.16 13.34 -24.41
CA ALA A 108 -5.85 14.02 -23.16
C ALA A 108 -4.95 15.25 -23.31
N VAL A 109 -4.12 15.29 -24.35
CA VAL A 109 -3.14 16.37 -24.60
C VAL A 109 -3.32 16.94 -26.01
N PRO A 110 -4.11 18.00 -26.17
CA PRO A 110 -4.34 18.59 -27.49
C PRO A 110 -3.04 19.04 -28.15
N ASN A 111 -2.93 18.79 -29.47
CA ASN A 111 -1.80 19.19 -30.32
C ASN A 111 -0.46 18.49 -30.09
N LEU A 112 -0.41 17.41 -29.35
CA LEU A 112 0.79 16.56 -29.28
C LEU A 112 0.90 15.74 -30.58
N LEU A 113 1.85 16.10 -31.45
CA LEU A 113 2.03 15.46 -32.76
C LEU A 113 2.96 14.23 -32.68
N VAL A 114 3.89 14.22 -31.74
CA VAL A 114 4.89 13.16 -31.56
C VAL A 114 5.18 12.98 -30.08
N PHE A 115 5.17 11.75 -29.59
CA PHE A 115 5.60 11.44 -28.24
C PHE A 115 7.12 11.19 -28.22
N ASN A 116 7.83 11.91 -27.36
CA ASN A 116 9.28 11.83 -27.22
C ASN A 116 9.70 12.04 -25.76
N ASP A 117 10.99 12.00 -25.48
CA ASP A 117 11.56 12.13 -24.12
C ASP A 117 11.11 13.44 -23.45
N ALA A 118 11.11 14.57 -24.16
CA ALA A 118 10.70 15.86 -23.63
C ALA A 118 9.21 15.91 -23.26
N ALA A 119 8.35 15.32 -24.10
CA ALA A 119 6.92 15.20 -23.80
C ALA A 119 6.67 14.29 -22.58
N ALA A 120 7.42 13.19 -22.48
CA ALA A 120 7.34 12.28 -21.34
C ALA A 120 7.76 12.97 -20.05
N GLU A 121 8.86 13.71 -20.05
CA GLU A 121 9.34 14.47 -18.88
C GLU A 121 8.32 15.50 -18.44
N GLU A 122 7.83 16.36 -19.35
CA GLU A 122 6.82 17.39 -19.04
C GLU A 122 5.55 16.79 -18.45
N LEU A 123 5.03 15.72 -19.04
CA LEU A 123 3.81 15.07 -18.57
C LEU A 123 4.02 14.37 -17.22
N ASN A 124 5.15 13.72 -17.02
CA ASN A 124 5.49 13.08 -15.75
C ASN A 124 5.70 14.11 -14.63
N GLU A 125 6.29 15.27 -14.92
CA GLU A 125 6.40 16.36 -13.96
C GLU A 125 5.02 16.80 -13.45
N ARG A 126 4.06 16.99 -14.36
CA ARG A 126 2.67 17.33 -14.01
C ARG A 126 1.97 16.22 -13.22
N ILE A 127 2.18 14.97 -13.60
CA ILE A 127 1.58 13.80 -12.94
C ILE A 127 2.15 13.61 -11.51
N SER A 128 3.44 13.87 -11.32
CA SER A 128 4.13 13.70 -10.03
C SER A 128 4.05 14.91 -9.11
N ASP A 129 3.41 16.01 -9.53
CA ASP A 129 3.18 17.18 -8.69
C ASP A 129 2.46 16.78 -7.40
N SER A 130 2.97 17.22 -6.25
CA SER A 130 2.49 16.80 -4.94
C SER A 130 1.12 17.37 -4.58
N GLU A 131 0.72 18.48 -5.19
CA GLU A 131 -0.54 19.18 -4.90
C GLU A 131 -1.60 18.87 -5.96
N TYR A 132 -1.22 18.85 -7.23
CA TYR A 132 -2.16 18.79 -8.35
C TYR A 132 -2.06 17.52 -9.20
N GLY A 133 -1.03 16.69 -9.04
CA GLY A 133 -0.77 15.53 -9.91
C GLY A 133 -1.92 14.53 -9.94
N ALA A 134 -2.51 14.21 -8.80
CA ALA A 134 -3.67 13.32 -8.73
C ALA A 134 -4.89 13.90 -9.45
N LEU A 135 -5.14 15.20 -9.32
CA LEU A 135 -6.21 15.90 -10.04
C LEU A 135 -5.93 15.94 -11.55
N TYR A 136 -4.68 16.14 -11.94
CA TYR A 136 -4.25 16.13 -13.32
C TYR A 136 -4.49 14.76 -13.99
N LEU A 137 -4.09 13.67 -13.33
CA LEU A 137 -4.38 12.30 -13.79
C LEU A 137 -5.87 12.04 -13.94
N LYS A 138 -6.68 12.49 -12.98
CA LYS A 138 -8.13 12.31 -13.02
C LYS A 138 -8.78 13.07 -14.17
N LEU A 139 -8.44 14.36 -14.35
CA LEU A 139 -9.09 15.22 -15.34
C LEU A 139 -8.65 14.91 -16.77
N HIS A 140 -7.37 14.61 -17.01
CA HIS A 140 -6.81 14.42 -18.34
C HIS A 140 -6.80 12.95 -18.79
N PHE A 141 -6.62 12.01 -17.86
CA PHE A 141 -6.45 10.59 -18.18
C PHE A 141 -7.54 9.70 -17.57
N GLY A 142 -8.48 10.26 -16.82
CA GLY A 142 -9.55 9.49 -16.19
C GLY A 142 -9.03 8.44 -15.19
N ILE A 143 -7.92 8.72 -14.50
CA ILE A 143 -7.28 7.80 -13.55
C ILE A 143 -7.27 8.44 -12.16
N GLU A 144 -7.69 7.66 -11.17
CA GLU A 144 -7.60 8.02 -9.76
C GLU A 144 -7.10 6.82 -8.94
N HIS A 145 -6.65 7.08 -7.72
CA HIS A 145 -6.28 6.01 -6.79
C HIS A 145 -7.51 5.20 -6.40
N TRP A 146 -7.39 3.87 -6.46
CA TRP A 146 -8.43 3.00 -5.96
C TRP A 146 -8.30 2.86 -4.44
N GLU A 147 -9.30 3.30 -3.73
CA GLU A 147 -9.45 3.01 -2.32
C GLU A 147 -10.47 1.89 -2.13
N ALA A 148 -10.10 0.89 -1.33
CA ALA A 148 -11.07 -0.14 -0.95
C ALA A 148 -12.28 0.54 -0.31
N PRO A 149 -13.52 0.18 -0.70
CA PRO A 149 -14.69 0.64 0.02
C PRO A 149 -14.47 0.38 1.51
N LEU A 150 -14.81 1.34 2.35
CA LEU A 150 -14.70 1.21 3.81
C LEU A 150 -15.63 0.05 4.23
N VAL A 151 -15.08 -1.17 4.20
CA VAL A 151 -15.78 -2.38 4.65
C VAL A 151 -15.94 -2.25 6.16
N GLY A 152 -17.18 -2.10 6.60
CA GLY A 152 -17.51 -1.81 7.99
C GLY A 152 -18.21 -0.46 8.18
N CYS A 153 -18.04 0.52 7.26
CA CYS A 153 -18.88 1.72 7.27
C CYS A 153 -20.23 1.54 6.57
N SER A 154 -20.54 0.37 6.00
CA SER A 154 -21.91 0.04 5.55
C SER A 154 -22.91 -0.06 6.72
N MET A 155 -22.44 -0.11 7.94
CA MET A 155 -23.27 0.03 9.15
C MET A 155 -23.18 1.44 9.75
N GLY A 156 -23.08 2.44 8.89
CA GLY A 156 -23.31 3.83 9.23
C GLY A 156 -22.07 4.58 9.71
N ALA A 157 -21.86 5.74 9.10
CA ALA A 157 -21.00 6.82 9.62
C ALA A 157 -21.32 7.23 11.09
N CYS A 158 -22.31 6.56 11.70
CA CYS A 158 -22.78 6.77 13.07
C CYS A 158 -21.76 6.32 14.13
N ASN A 159 -20.81 5.46 13.80
CA ASN A 159 -19.92 4.81 14.76
C ASN A 159 -18.53 5.45 14.84
N ALA A 160 -18.28 6.51 14.08
CA ALA A 160 -17.08 7.31 14.18
C ALA A 160 -17.25 8.50 15.15
N ARG A 161 -16.22 8.80 15.93
CA ARG A 161 -16.08 10.05 16.67
C ARG A 161 -15.66 11.19 15.75
N GLY A 162 -14.87 10.86 14.71
CA GLY A 162 -14.34 11.84 13.77
C GLY A 162 -13.21 11.30 12.91
N PRO A 163 -12.41 12.18 12.30
CA PRO A 163 -11.17 11.82 11.64
C PRO A 163 -10.12 11.31 12.65
N LEU A 164 -8.98 10.84 12.17
CA LEU A 164 -7.84 10.51 13.04
C LEU A 164 -7.45 11.71 13.91
N ILE A 165 -6.92 11.44 15.11
CA ILE A 165 -6.43 12.49 16.01
C ILE A 165 -5.32 13.32 15.33
N ALA A 166 -5.19 14.59 15.76
CA ALA A 166 -4.17 15.49 15.20
C ALA A 166 -2.75 14.91 15.31
N GLY A 167 -1.94 15.11 14.28
CA GLY A 167 -0.58 14.58 14.22
C GLY A 167 -0.47 13.09 13.85
N LEU A 168 -1.60 12.41 13.61
CA LEU A 168 -1.61 11.04 13.15
C LEU A 168 -2.10 10.95 11.71
N TRP A 169 -1.32 10.31 10.84
CA TRP A 169 -1.68 10.07 9.43
C TRP A 169 -1.85 8.58 9.13
N LYS A 170 -2.46 8.28 8.00
CA LYS A 170 -2.62 6.91 7.51
C LYS A 170 -1.25 6.23 7.37
N THR A 171 -1.16 4.97 7.79
CA THR A 171 0.01 4.13 7.52
C THR A 171 -0.17 3.43 6.19
N ASP A 172 0.63 3.82 5.22
CA ASP A 172 0.76 3.11 3.95
C ASP A 172 2.25 2.94 3.66
N GLU A 173 2.75 1.75 3.88
CA GLU A 173 4.10 1.41 3.42
C GLU A 173 4.08 1.36 1.89
N GLU A 174 5.06 2.01 1.26
CA GLU A 174 5.21 1.93 -0.19
C GLU A 174 5.76 0.55 -0.61
N ASN A 175 5.32 0.04 -1.75
CA ASN A 175 5.88 -1.18 -2.32
C ASN A 175 7.29 -0.89 -2.85
N PHE A 176 8.26 -1.77 -2.56
CA PHE A 176 9.66 -1.58 -2.94
C PHE A 176 9.84 -1.27 -4.43
N GLN A 177 8.99 -1.83 -5.29
CA GLN A 177 9.03 -1.62 -6.74
C GLN A 177 8.71 -0.17 -7.17
N ASN A 178 8.05 0.60 -6.30
CA ASN A 178 7.66 1.99 -6.54
C ASN A 178 8.69 3.01 -6.03
N ILE A 179 9.71 2.55 -5.33
CA ILE A 179 10.70 3.39 -4.65
C ILE A 179 11.91 3.55 -5.57
N ASP A 180 12.41 4.77 -5.70
CA ASP A 180 13.64 5.04 -6.44
C ASP A 180 14.80 4.23 -5.83
N ASP A 181 15.59 3.59 -6.69
CA ASP A 181 16.71 2.73 -6.30
C ASP A 181 17.75 3.46 -5.43
N MET A 182 17.91 4.76 -5.64
CA MET A 182 18.84 5.58 -4.86
C MET A 182 18.41 5.82 -3.41
N LEU A 183 17.13 5.61 -3.08
CA LEU A 183 16.62 5.82 -1.72
C LEU A 183 16.86 4.60 -0.82
N PHE A 184 17.15 3.44 -1.40
CA PHE A 184 17.38 2.23 -0.60
C PHE A 184 18.71 2.27 0.12
N PRO A 185 18.73 2.00 1.43
CA PRO A 185 19.99 1.84 2.18
C PRO A 185 20.58 0.43 1.92
N TRP A 186 21.00 0.20 0.67
CA TRP A 186 21.56 -1.08 0.25
C TRP A 186 22.74 -1.54 1.13
N ASN A 187 22.85 -2.84 1.33
CA ASN A 187 23.89 -3.48 2.13
C ASN A 187 23.87 -3.11 3.63
N THR A 188 22.77 -2.57 4.13
CA THR A 188 22.57 -2.35 5.56
C THR A 188 21.72 -3.43 6.18
N GLU A 189 21.82 -3.59 7.50
CA GLU A 189 20.98 -4.50 8.27
C GLU A 189 19.55 -3.95 8.36
N VAL A 190 18.56 -4.80 8.08
CA VAL A 190 17.15 -4.50 8.16
C VAL A 190 16.42 -5.54 9.02
N LEU A 191 15.32 -5.12 9.66
CA LEU A 191 14.41 -6.02 10.36
C LEU A 191 13.29 -6.44 9.39
N VAL A 192 13.09 -7.73 9.24
CA VAL A 192 12.03 -8.30 8.37
C VAL A 192 10.89 -8.77 9.24
N THR A 193 9.69 -8.24 8.99
CA THR A 193 8.46 -8.65 9.65
C THR A 193 7.45 -9.15 8.63
N ARG A 194 6.58 -10.08 9.04
CA ARG A 194 5.51 -10.56 8.16
C ARG A 194 4.44 -9.49 8.02
N LYS A 195 4.07 -9.18 6.78
CA LYS A 195 2.91 -8.34 6.50
C LYS A 195 1.64 -9.16 6.69
N LEU A 196 0.88 -8.80 7.71
CA LEU A 196 -0.41 -9.43 8.00
C LEU A 196 -1.49 -8.85 7.08
N ASP A 197 -2.42 -9.68 6.65
CA ASP A 197 -3.62 -9.27 5.94
C ASP A 197 -4.78 -9.13 6.93
N GLY A 198 -4.89 -7.97 7.51
CA GLY A 198 -5.88 -7.66 8.52
C GLY A 198 -6.56 -6.33 8.25
N SER A 199 -6.82 -5.61 9.34
CA SER A 199 -7.33 -4.26 9.30
C SER A 199 -6.51 -3.37 10.24
N SER A 200 -6.01 -2.26 9.70
CA SER A 200 -5.21 -1.31 10.47
C SER A 200 -5.99 -0.78 11.67
N CYS A 201 -5.33 -0.78 12.81
CA CYS A 201 -5.86 -0.27 14.07
C CYS A 201 -4.78 0.55 14.77
N SER A 202 -5.17 1.72 15.28
CA SER A 202 -4.31 2.52 16.16
C SER A 202 -5.03 2.74 17.49
N ILE A 203 -4.28 2.57 18.57
CA ILE A 203 -4.80 2.78 19.94
C ILE A 203 -3.97 3.89 20.55
N SER A 204 -4.59 4.98 20.99
CA SER A 204 -3.89 6.05 21.68
C SER A 204 -4.37 6.24 23.11
N SER A 205 -3.48 6.77 23.94
CA SER A 205 -3.85 7.34 25.23
C SER A 205 -3.05 8.60 25.50
N THR A 206 -3.71 9.57 26.13
CA THR A 206 -3.04 10.72 26.75
C THR A 206 -2.54 10.35 28.14
N PRO A 207 -1.60 11.13 28.75
CA PRO A 207 -1.19 10.95 30.13
C PRO A 207 -2.36 10.98 31.14
N ASP A 208 -3.39 11.74 30.82
CA ASP A 208 -4.61 11.88 31.64
C ASP A 208 -5.58 10.72 31.49
N GLY A 209 -5.27 9.80 30.55
CA GLY A 209 -6.01 8.54 30.36
C GLY A 209 -7.15 8.63 29.35
N ASP A 210 -7.28 9.71 28.56
CA ASP A 210 -8.21 9.73 27.42
C ASP A 210 -7.73 8.75 26.35
N VAL A 211 -8.67 7.97 25.81
CA VAL A 211 -8.38 6.86 24.89
C VAL A 211 -9.11 7.03 23.58
N HIS A 212 -8.39 6.72 22.50
CA HIS A 212 -8.95 6.59 21.16
C HIS A 212 -8.59 5.24 20.57
N VAL A 213 -9.57 4.59 19.95
CA VAL A 213 -9.37 3.44 19.08
C VAL A 213 -9.72 3.86 17.67
N MET A 214 -8.76 3.77 16.77
CA MET A 214 -8.88 4.28 15.41
C MET A 214 -8.71 3.17 14.40
N SER A 215 -9.56 3.15 13.38
CA SER A 215 -9.36 2.39 12.16
C SER A 215 -8.28 3.08 11.28
N ARG A 216 -8.10 2.62 10.03
CA ARG A 216 -7.16 3.25 9.10
C ARG A 216 -7.38 4.76 8.90
N SER A 217 -8.62 5.24 9.02
CA SER A 217 -8.99 6.62 8.66
C SER A 217 -9.93 7.33 9.61
N LEU A 218 -10.47 6.63 10.59
CA LEU A 218 -11.50 7.17 11.48
C LEU A 218 -11.20 6.83 12.93
N ASP A 219 -11.46 7.80 13.82
CA ASP A 219 -11.56 7.59 15.26
C ASP A 219 -12.93 7.00 15.58
N LEU A 220 -12.96 5.88 16.32
CA LEU A 220 -14.15 5.08 16.57
C LEU A 220 -14.75 5.40 17.94
N LYS A 221 -16.06 5.23 18.08
CA LYS A 221 -16.72 5.28 19.39
C LYS A 221 -16.34 4.02 20.18
N LEU A 222 -15.91 4.18 21.42
CA LEU A 222 -15.45 3.08 22.25
C LEU A 222 -16.58 2.17 22.76
N ASP A 223 -17.80 2.65 22.78
CA ASP A 223 -19.00 1.91 23.19
C ASP A 223 -19.59 1.02 22.08
N ASP A 224 -19.05 1.06 20.88
CA ASP A 224 -19.49 0.23 19.77
C ASP A 224 -18.89 -1.16 19.82
N ASP A 225 -19.70 -2.18 19.58
CA ASP A 225 -19.24 -3.57 19.37
C ASP A 225 -18.71 -3.76 17.93
N ASN A 226 -17.45 -3.51 17.75
CA ASN A 226 -16.75 -3.72 16.49
C ASN A 226 -15.41 -4.46 16.69
N VAL A 227 -14.83 -4.98 15.60
CA VAL A 227 -13.60 -5.80 15.67
C VAL A 227 -12.39 -5.02 16.20
N TRP A 228 -12.32 -3.70 15.93
CA TRP A 228 -11.21 -2.86 16.40
C TRP A 228 -11.27 -2.66 17.91
N ASN A 229 -12.45 -2.29 18.46
CA ASN A 229 -12.63 -2.10 19.91
C ASN A 229 -12.39 -3.40 20.68
N ARG A 230 -12.94 -4.52 20.21
CA ARG A 230 -12.71 -5.84 20.83
C ARG A 230 -11.23 -6.25 20.81
N ALA A 231 -10.52 -6.00 19.70
CA ALA A 231 -9.09 -6.31 19.62
C ALA A 231 -8.23 -5.33 20.45
N ALA A 232 -8.68 -4.09 20.63
CA ALA A 232 -8.00 -3.06 21.41
C ALA A 232 -8.17 -3.23 22.92
N GLU A 233 -9.28 -3.79 23.37
CA GLU A 233 -9.65 -3.90 24.79
C GLU A 233 -8.50 -4.41 25.69
N PRO A 234 -7.84 -5.54 25.39
CA PRO A 234 -6.74 -6.05 26.23
C PRO A 234 -5.46 -5.19 26.14
N VAL A 235 -5.34 -4.31 25.13
CA VAL A 235 -4.16 -3.49 24.88
C VAL A 235 -4.27 -2.11 25.52
N ILE A 236 -5.47 -1.58 25.67
CA ILE A 236 -5.74 -0.24 26.22
C ILE A 236 -5.03 0.01 27.56
N PRO A 237 -5.04 -0.90 28.55
CA PRO A 237 -4.35 -0.69 29.82
C PRO A 237 -2.85 -0.46 29.66
N LEU A 238 -2.22 -1.17 28.73
CA LEU A 238 -0.80 -1.03 28.42
C LEU A 238 -0.47 0.32 27.77
N VAL A 239 -1.32 0.76 26.82
CA VAL A 239 -1.14 2.07 26.16
C VAL A 239 -1.31 3.19 27.16
N LYS A 240 -2.25 3.09 28.13
CA LYS A 240 -2.39 4.04 29.25
C LYS A 240 -1.14 4.08 30.13
N ALA A 241 -0.57 2.92 30.46
CA ALA A 241 0.64 2.84 31.26
C ALA A 241 1.84 3.50 30.53
N LEU A 242 1.98 3.27 29.22
CA LEU A 242 2.99 3.92 28.40
C LEU A 242 2.82 5.43 28.36
N ALA A 243 1.61 5.95 28.12
CA ALA A 243 1.34 7.38 28.05
C ALA A 243 1.69 8.08 29.39
N LYS A 244 1.36 7.43 30.51
CA LYS A 244 1.73 7.93 31.84
C LYS A 244 3.26 7.88 32.06
N HIS A 245 3.92 6.82 31.64
CA HIS A 245 5.38 6.65 31.77
C HIS A 245 6.15 7.73 31.00
N TYR A 246 5.76 7.95 29.74
CA TYR A 246 6.42 8.94 28.89
C TYR A 246 5.94 10.37 29.13
N SER A 247 4.84 10.57 29.90
CA SER A 247 4.18 11.87 30.10
C SER A 247 3.77 12.55 28.80
N GLU A 248 3.46 11.78 27.77
CA GLU A 248 3.09 12.21 26.43
C GLU A 248 1.97 11.32 25.86
N THR A 249 1.24 11.82 24.85
CA THR A 249 0.32 10.97 24.11
C THR A 249 1.10 9.88 23.38
N VAL A 250 0.74 8.63 23.61
CA VAL A 250 1.33 7.48 22.92
C VAL A 250 0.28 6.86 22.00
N VAL A 251 0.69 6.56 20.79
CA VAL A 251 -0.13 5.83 19.82
C VAL A 251 0.56 4.52 19.47
N VAL A 252 -0.09 3.40 19.79
CA VAL A 252 0.35 2.08 19.39
C VAL A 252 -0.40 1.69 18.12
N ARG A 253 0.34 1.37 17.06
CA ARG A 253 -0.21 0.97 15.76
C ARG A 253 -0.04 -0.51 15.54
N GLY A 254 -1.07 -1.14 15.00
CA GLY A 254 -1.06 -2.58 14.76
C GLY A 254 -2.04 -3.01 13.69
N GLU A 255 -2.01 -4.29 13.41
CA GLU A 255 -2.93 -4.96 12.52
C GLU A 255 -3.87 -5.85 13.32
N VAL A 256 -5.18 -5.66 13.14
CA VAL A 256 -6.20 -6.56 13.69
C VAL A 256 -6.40 -7.71 12.73
N THR A 257 -6.25 -8.93 13.22
CA THR A 257 -6.41 -10.17 12.46
C THR A 257 -7.35 -11.14 13.19
N GLY A 258 -7.78 -12.19 12.51
CA GLY A 258 -8.64 -13.23 13.08
C GLY A 258 -10.04 -13.26 12.48
N ALA A 259 -10.92 -14.02 13.11
CA ALA A 259 -12.27 -14.27 12.63
C ALA A 259 -13.07 -12.97 12.45
N GLY A 260 -13.65 -12.78 11.26
CA GLY A 260 -14.42 -11.59 10.90
C GLY A 260 -13.61 -10.43 10.31
N VAL A 261 -12.30 -10.56 10.18
CA VAL A 261 -11.42 -9.54 9.60
C VAL A 261 -10.90 -10.03 8.24
N ASN A 262 -11.16 -9.25 7.17
CA ASN A 262 -10.71 -9.54 5.81
C ASN A 262 -10.83 -11.02 5.39
N ALA A 263 -11.98 -11.62 5.68
CA ALA A 263 -12.22 -13.06 5.52
C ALA A 263 -12.36 -13.41 4.02
N ASN A 264 -11.27 -13.56 3.30
CA ASN A 264 -11.21 -14.14 1.97
C ASN A 264 -10.51 -15.51 1.99
N LYS A 265 -10.67 -16.30 0.91
CA LYS A 265 -10.11 -17.66 0.84
C LYS A 265 -8.58 -17.72 0.87
N SER A 266 -7.92 -16.63 0.49
CA SER A 266 -6.47 -16.54 0.40
C SER A 266 -5.84 -16.03 1.69
N ASN A 267 -6.63 -15.38 2.55
CA ASN A 267 -6.15 -14.78 3.78
C ASN A 267 -5.94 -15.84 4.88
N ILE A 268 -4.68 -16.12 5.18
CA ILE A 268 -4.33 -17.04 6.28
C ILE A 268 -4.51 -16.40 7.66
N ASP A 269 -4.47 -15.07 7.74
CA ASP A 269 -4.53 -14.30 8.97
C ASP A 269 -5.98 -14.05 9.43
N SER A 270 -6.99 -14.36 8.60
CA SER A 270 -8.42 -14.33 8.97
C SER A 270 -8.86 -15.53 9.81
N LYS A 271 -7.96 -16.48 10.06
CA LYS A 271 -8.22 -17.69 10.85
C LYS A 271 -7.75 -17.49 12.29
N GLY A 272 -8.49 -18.08 13.22
CA GLY A 272 -8.15 -18.01 14.64
C GLY A 272 -8.84 -16.88 15.39
N ASP A 273 -8.39 -16.65 16.62
CA ASP A 273 -8.97 -15.65 17.51
C ASP A 273 -8.64 -14.23 17.06
N LEU A 274 -9.54 -13.30 17.36
CA LEU A 274 -9.33 -11.88 17.13
C LEU A 274 -8.10 -11.40 17.92
N SER A 275 -7.20 -10.68 17.24
CA SER A 275 -5.92 -10.29 17.81
C SER A 275 -5.44 -8.96 17.27
N PHE A 276 -4.97 -8.08 18.15
CA PHE A 276 -4.18 -6.91 17.78
C PHE A 276 -2.70 -7.29 17.72
N ASN A 277 -2.02 -6.93 16.64
CA ASN A 277 -0.61 -7.25 16.43
C ASN A 277 0.16 -5.96 16.14
N MET A 278 0.88 -5.45 17.13
CA MET A 278 1.63 -4.19 17.07
C MET A 278 2.75 -4.25 16.02
N PHE A 279 2.90 -3.18 15.25
CA PHE A 279 4.01 -3.02 14.31
C PHE A 279 4.71 -1.65 14.44
N ALA A 280 4.12 -0.67 15.10
CA ALA A 280 4.75 0.64 15.30
C ALA A 280 4.21 1.34 16.55
N VAL A 281 4.99 2.31 17.03
CA VAL A 281 4.58 3.25 18.08
C VAL A 281 4.88 4.66 17.60
N ALA A 282 3.99 5.61 17.90
CA ALA A 282 4.13 7.00 17.53
C ALA A 282 3.84 7.91 18.73
N PHE A 283 4.48 9.09 18.73
CA PHE A 283 4.31 10.15 19.71
C PHE A 283 3.88 11.42 18.97
N PRO A 284 2.58 11.72 18.83
CA PRO A 284 2.07 12.81 18.00
C PRO A 284 2.62 14.20 18.32
N GLN A 285 2.84 14.52 19.59
CA GLN A 285 3.41 15.81 20.01
C GLN A 285 4.89 15.96 19.65
N ALA A 286 5.60 14.85 19.45
CA ALA A 286 7.00 14.92 19.06
C ALA A 286 7.21 15.31 17.58
N ALA A 287 6.14 15.36 16.77
CA ALA A 287 6.20 15.78 15.37
C ALA A 287 6.67 17.26 15.21
N GLU A 288 6.51 18.07 16.24
CA GLU A 288 6.98 19.47 16.26
C GLU A 288 8.47 19.60 16.63
N ASP A 289 9.09 18.55 17.15
CA ASP A 289 10.50 18.54 17.53
C ASP A 289 11.33 17.83 16.44
N GLU A 290 12.09 18.60 15.65
CA GLU A 290 12.94 18.07 14.56
C GLU A 290 13.89 16.95 15.00
N LYS A 291 14.34 16.95 16.26
CA LYS A 291 15.21 15.89 16.80
C LYS A 291 14.44 14.58 17.04
N ARG A 292 13.11 14.64 17.17
CA ARG A 292 12.25 13.49 17.41
C ARG A 292 11.56 13.00 16.14
N ILE A 293 11.57 13.77 15.04
CA ILE A 293 11.05 13.33 13.73
C ILE A 293 11.67 11.99 13.32
N GLY A 294 12.94 11.76 13.62
CA GLY A 294 13.62 10.49 13.41
C GLY A 294 13.04 9.30 14.19
N LEU A 295 12.35 9.53 15.32
CA LEU A 295 11.68 8.47 16.09
C LEU A 295 10.39 8.01 15.43
N TYR A 296 9.72 8.86 14.65
CA TYR A 296 8.52 8.49 13.89
C TYR A 296 8.78 7.52 12.75
N GLY A 297 9.99 7.50 12.23
CA GLY A 297 10.36 6.78 11.04
C GLY A 297 10.92 5.39 11.28
N THR A 298 11.38 5.03 12.47
CA THR A 298 12.04 3.76 12.69
C THR A 298 11.15 2.80 13.48
N GLN A 299 10.57 1.84 12.82
CA GLN A 299 9.71 0.81 13.42
C GLN A 299 10.44 -0.09 14.45
N TRP A 300 11.75 0.01 14.59
CA TRP A 300 12.52 -0.68 15.63
C TRP A 300 12.11 -0.26 17.05
N HIS A 301 11.59 0.97 17.23
CA HIS A 301 11.16 1.47 18.54
C HIS A 301 10.01 0.70 19.16
N PHE A 302 9.15 0.06 18.36
CA PHE A 302 8.07 -0.75 18.94
C PHE A 302 8.58 -1.89 19.80
N LEU A 303 9.76 -2.44 19.48
CA LEU A 303 10.39 -3.51 20.29
C LEU A 303 10.92 -2.95 21.61
N GLU A 304 11.48 -1.75 21.62
CA GLU A 304 11.96 -1.10 22.84
C GLU A 304 10.80 -0.69 23.73
N VAL A 305 9.76 -0.07 23.16
CA VAL A 305 8.54 0.28 23.87
C VAL A 305 7.87 -0.97 24.45
N ASN A 306 7.92 -2.10 23.76
CA ASN A 306 7.34 -3.33 24.26
C ASN A 306 8.10 -3.91 25.48
N LYS A 307 9.42 -3.68 25.58
CA LYS A 307 10.17 -3.98 26.81
C LYS A 307 9.69 -3.12 27.97
N VAL A 308 9.43 -1.83 27.72
CA VAL A 308 8.86 -0.95 28.75
C VAL A 308 7.46 -1.42 29.17
N CYS A 309 6.61 -1.89 28.26
CA CYS A 309 5.33 -2.52 28.61
C CYS A 309 5.53 -3.68 29.59
N LYS A 310 6.50 -4.56 29.32
CA LYS A 310 6.80 -5.70 30.17
C LYS A 310 7.25 -5.29 31.56
N GLU A 311 8.06 -4.23 31.66
CA GLU A 311 8.53 -3.70 32.94
C GLU A 311 7.39 -3.05 33.75
N LEU A 312 6.50 -2.30 33.07
CA LEU A 312 5.40 -1.60 33.72
C LEU A 312 4.23 -2.49 34.11
N ALA A 313 3.91 -3.49 33.30
CA ALA A 313 2.67 -4.27 33.41
C ALA A 313 2.89 -5.79 33.51
N GLY A 314 4.12 -6.25 33.43
CA GLY A 314 4.47 -7.69 33.50
C GLY A 314 4.24 -8.49 32.22
N HIS A 315 3.71 -7.87 31.16
CA HIS A 315 3.49 -8.52 29.87
C HIS A 315 3.68 -7.56 28.69
N GLU A 316 3.89 -8.12 27.52
CA GLU A 316 4.15 -7.41 26.28
C GLU A 316 2.87 -7.30 25.43
N ILE A 317 2.79 -6.27 24.57
CA ILE A 317 1.81 -6.24 23.50
C ILE A 317 2.24 -7.22 22.41
N LYS A 318 1.31 -8.04 21.94
CA LYS A 318 1.60 -8.96 20.83
C LYS A 318 2.04 -8.17 19.58
N THR A 319 3.14 -8.57 18.97
CA THR A 319 3.68 -7.93 17.77
C THR A 319 3.33 -8.71 16.51
N VAL A 320 3.45 -8.05 15.34
CA VAL A 320 3.53 -8.78 14.06
C VAL A 320 4.67 -9.80 14.11
N PRO A 321 4.58 -10.94 13.41
CA PRO A 321 5.65 -11.94 13.42
C PRO A 321 6.96 -11.35 12.88
N ILE A 322 8.01 -11.45 13.70
CA ILE A 322 9.37 -11.03 13.37
C ILE A 322 10.10 -12.23 12.79
N GLU A 323 10.58 -12.09 11.53
CA GLU A 323 11.34 -13.16 10.86
C GLU A 323 12.84 -13.08 11.13
N GLY A 324 13.30 -11.95 11.66
CA GLY A 324 14.69 -11.72 12.00
C GLY A 324 15.30 -10.53 11.27
N THR A 325 16.64 -10.44 11.33
CA THR A 325 17.40 -9.43 10.59
C THR A 325 18.05 -10.03 9.34
N ALA A 326 18.22 -9.21 8.32
CA ALA A 326 18.88 -9.58 7.07
C ALA A 326 19.68 -8.39 6.53
N ILE A 327 20.55 -8.64 5.57
CA ILE A 327 21.19 -7.57 4.81
C ILE A 327 20.30 -7.22 3.63
N LEU A 328 19.94 -5.94 3.50
CA LEU A 328 19.12 -5.47 2.41
C LEU A 328 19.83 -5.61 1.07
N THR A 329 19.31 -6.44 0.21
CA THR A 329 19.79 -6.65 -1.15
C THR A 329 18.59 -6.74 -2.10
N ARG A 330 18.82 -6.46 -3.39
CA ARG A 330 17.77 -6.63 -4.42
C ARG A 330 17.25 -8.08 -4.45
N LYS A 331 18.17 -9.05 -4.31
CA LYS A 331 17.80 -10.46 -4.25
C LYS A 331 16.86 -10.79 -3.07
N LEU A 332 17.09 -10.22 -1.88
CA LEU A 332 16.20 -10.41 -0.74
C LEU A 332 14.76 -9.97 -1.08
N LEU A 333 14.61 -8.82 -1.72
CA LEU A 333 13.30 -8.29 -2.09
C LEU A 333 12.60 -9.13 -3.16
N GLU A 334 13.35 -9.63 -4.13
CA GLU A 334 12.87 -10.54 -5.17
C GLU A 334 12.45 -11.89 -4.56
N ASP A 335 13.29 -12.46 -3.70
CA ASP A 335 13.00 -13.72 -3.00
C ASP A 335 11.71 -13.61 -2.13
N ILE A 336 11.48 -12.45 -1.51
CA ILE A 336 10.24 -12.18 -0.76
C ILE A 336 9.04 -12.06 -1.72
N ALA A 337 9.19 -11.35 -2.82
CA ALA A 337 8.11 -11.18 -3.80
C ALA A 337 7.72 -12.51 -4.49
N ASP A 338 8.62 -13.48 -4.56
CA ASP A 338 8.38 -14.79 -5.15
C ASP A 338 7.86 -15.85 -4.15
N LYS A 339 7.70 -15.49 -2.87
CA LYS A 339 7.13 -16.39 -1.84
C LYS A 339 5.70 -16.81 -2.19
N PRO A 340 5.30 -18.06 -1.87
CA PRO A 340 3.95 -18.52 -2.11
C PRO A 340 2.95 -17.83 -1.15
N ARG A 341 1.70 -17.69 -1.58
CA ARG A 341 0.61 -17.08 -0.79
C ARG A 341 0.35 -17.79 0.54
N SER A 342 0.72 -19.06 0.65
CA SER A 342 0.61 -19.82 1.91
C SER A 342 1.48 -19.28 3.04
N GLU A 343 2.45 -18.41 2.71
CA GLU A 343 3.29 -17.69 3.68
C GLU A 343 2.78 -16.28 4.01
N GLY A 344 1.61 -15.88 3.49
CA GLY A 344 0.95 -14.60 3.75
C GLY A 344 1.10 -13.58 2.63
N GLU A 345 0.64 -12.34 2.89
CA GLU A 345 0.57 -11.25 1.90
C GLU A 345 1.96 -10.79 1.43
N GLY A 346 2.95 -10.82 2.31
CA GLY A 346 4.29 -10.34 2.02
C GLY A 346 5.10 -10.03 3.29
N ARG A 347 6.05 -9.13 3.14
CA ARG A 347 6.93 -8.67 4.24
C ARG A 347 6.99 -7.16 4.30
N VAL A 348 7.17 -6.64 5.50
CA VAL A 348 7.57 -5.25 5.74
C VAL A 348 9.05 -5.25 6.11
N ILE A 349 9.80 -4.42 5.42
CA ILE A 349 11.23 -4.23 5.63
C ILE A 349 11.40 -2.95 6.43
N ASN A 350 11.95 -3.07 7.62
CA ASN A 350 12.19 -1.96 8.52
C ASN A 350 13.67 -1.62 8.50
N THR A 351 14.00 -0.41 8.09
CA THR A 351 15.36 0.09 7.98
C THR A 351 15.72 1.01 9.16
N LYS A 352 16.98 1.39 9.27
CA LYS A 352 17.43 2.46 10.19
C LYS A 352 17.56 3.82 9.47
N SER A 353 17.17 3.89 8.19
CA SER A 353 17.21 5.11 7.40
C SER A 353 16.06 6.05 7.78
N LEU A 354 16.35 7.33 7.93
CA LEU A 354 15.32 8.36 8.15
C LEU A 354 14.57 8.71 6.86
N VAL A 355 15.19 8.49 5.70
CA VAL A 355 14.60 8.77 4.38
C VAL A 355 13.64 7.68 3.95
N LEU A 356 13.99 6.42 4.22
CA LEU A 356 13.18 5.25 3.89
C LEU A 356 13.11 4.33 5.11
N PRO A 357 12.31 4.67 6.13
CA PRO A 357 12.29 3.94 7.40
C PRO A 357 11.68 2.55 7.27
N HIS A 358 10.71 2.40 6.41
CA HIS A 358 10.04 1.13 6.14
C HIS A 358 9.42 1.12 4.74
N PHE A 359 9.26 -0.07 4.19
CA PHE A 359 8.57 -0.32 2.92
C PHE A 359 8.13 -1.78 2.87
N LYS A 360 7.25 -2.12 1.92
CA LYS A 360 6.75 -3.49 1.78
C LYS A 360 7.25 -4.16 0.51
N SER A 361 7.34 -5.49 0.58
CA SER A 361 7.43 -6.39 -0.56
C SER A 361 6.29 -7.39 -0.50
N LYS A 362 5.35 -7.30 -1.44
CA LYS A 362 4.19 -8.19 -1.50
C LYS A 362 4.49 -9.43 -2.34
N SER A 363 3.94 -10.57 -1.93
CA SER A 363 3.99 -11.79 -2.71
C SER A 363 3.20 -11.64 -4.01
N LYS A 364 3.83 -11.93 -5.14
CA LYS A 364 3.17 -11.96 -6.46
C LYS A 364 2.04 -12.99 -6.50
N ASP A 365 2.26 -14.16 -5.87
CA ASP A 365 1.24 -15.22 -5.80
C ASP A 365 0.04 -14.81 -4.93
N TYR A 366 0.26 -14.02 -3.88
CA TYR A 366 -0.82 -13.46 -3.07
C TYR A 366 -1.66 -12.45 -3.86
N LEU A 367 -1.02 -11.50 -4.55
CA LEU A 367 -1.68 -10.42 -5.29
C LEU A 367 -2.64 -10.91 -6.38
N ILE A 368 -2.33 -12.04 -7.02
CA ILE A 368 -3.19 -12.61 -8.08
C ILE A 368 -4.43 -13.35 -7.55
N HIS A 369 -4.53 -13.55 -6.25
CA HIS A 369 -5.65 -14.27 -5.61
C HIS A 369 -6.49 -13.37 -4.71
N LEU A 370 -6.16 -12.06 -4.66
CA LEU A 370 -7.02 -11.01 -4.12
C LEU A 370 -8.17 -10.71 -5.08
#